data_10de840bf5231d0f7198fbf195ecea7b
#
_entry.id   10de840bf5231d0f7198fbf195ecea7b
#
_cell.length_a   1.000
_cell.length_b   1.000
_cell.length_c   1.000
_cell.angle_alpha   90.00
_cell.angle_beta   90.00
_cell.angle_gamma   90.00
#
_symmetry.space_group_name_H-M   'P 1'
#
loop_
_entity.id
_entity.type
_entity.pdbx_description
1 polymer ?
#
loop_
_entity_poly.entity_id
_entity_poly.type
_entity_poly.pdbx_seq_one_letter_code
_entity_poly.pdbx_strand_id
1 'polypeptide(L)'
;MDIRDKVQIDAIKDSEEYSICEYGTHVLIYNGTYGVYVPEEILMLNPKRYEKNEDLAKLNPYDAVDETRSATIIKESITFSGEIANAVIDFGREKTWIWQSAIKKFGKRRMYGVADVHVEGEEKKIVVVMDAEGNAIGIIKTMADIEAQKNDTYTI
;
A
#
# COMPACT_ATOMS: atom_id res chain seq x y z
N MET A 1 -6.61 -10.07 15.13
CA MET A 1 -5.31 -10.51 14.61
C MET A 1 -4.60 -9.33 13.96
N ASP A 2 -3.34 -9.15 14.27
CA ASP A 2 -2.52 -8.11 13.65
C ASP A 2 -2.42 -8.36 12.14
N ILE A 3 -2.49 -7.30 11.34
CA ILE A 3 -2.43 -7.43 9.88
C ILE A 3 -1.13 -8.08 9.41
N ARG A 4 -0.02 -7.86 10.13
CA ARG A 4 1.27 -8.45 9.76
C ARG A 4 1.24 -9.97 9.87
N ASP A 5 0.57 -10.51 10.89
CA ASP A 5 0.38 -11.95 11.04
C ASP A 5 -0.56 -12.50 9.97
N LYS A 6 -1.67 -11.80 9.73
CA LYS A 6 -2.67 -12.21 8.76
C LYS A 6 -2.11 -12.27 7.34
N VAL A 7 -1.36 -11.28 6.93
CA VAL A 7 -0.74 -11.23 5.58
C VAL A 7 0.28 -12.36 5.44
N GLN A 8 1.06 -12.66 6.47
CA GLN A 8 1.99 -13.78 6.43
C GLN A 8 1.27 -15.12 6.25
N ILE A 9 0.17 -15.33 6.97
CA ILE A 9 -0.63 -16.55 6.86
C ILE A 9 -1.18 -16.68 5.44
N ASP A 10 -1.73 -15.60 4.89
CA ASP A 10 -2.26 -15.60 3.52
C ASP A 10 -1.15 -15.87 2.49
N ALA A 11 0.03 -15.28 2.68
CA ALA A 11 1.17 -15.49 1.80
C ALA A 11 1.72 -16.92 1.88
N ILE A 12 1.66 -17.56 3.05
CA ILE A 12 2.07 -18.96 3.20
C ILE A 12 1.11 -19.88 2.45
N LYS A 13 -0.18 -19.57 2.45
CA LYS A 13 -1.20 -20.33 1.72
C LYS A 13 -1.11 -20.17 0.21
N ASP A 14 -0.74 -18.98 -0.26
CA ASP A 14 -0.72 -18.64 -1.68
C ASP A 14 0.49 -17.76 -2.01
N SER A 15 1.65 -18.37 -2.06
CA SER A 15 2.91 -17.65 -2.27
C SER A 15 3.01 -16.97 -3.64
N GLU A 16 2.27 -17.43 -4.64
CA GLU A 16 2.32 -16.86 -6.00
C GLU A 16 1.66 -15.48 -6.08
N GLU A 17 0.72 -15.18 -5.18
CA GLU A 17 0.05 -13.90 -5.11
C GLU A 17 0.90 -12.80 -4.46
N TYR A 18 2.04 -13.17 -3.89
CA TYR A 18 2.84 -12.24 -3.10
C TYR A 18 4.26 -12.12 -3.63
N SER A 19 4.79 -10.91 -3.54
CA SER A 19 6.20 -10.62 -3.73
C SER A 19 6.77 -9.98 -2.48
N ILE A 20 8.08 -9.98 -2.35
CA ILE A 20 8.74 -9.43 -1.17
C ILE A 20 9.85 -8.48 -1.56
N CYS A 21 10.18 -7.59 -0.62
CA CYS A 21 11.40 -6.81 -0.65
C CYS A 21 12.01 -6.81 0.74
N GLU A 22 13.28 -7.14 0.83
CA GLU A 22 14.01 -7.18 2.10
C GLU A 22 14.69 -5.84 2.36
N TYR A 23 14.55 -5.32 3.57
CA TYR A 23 15.14 -4.05 4.03
C TYR A 23 16.02 -4.26 5.28
N GLY A 24 16.88 -5.24 5.29
CA GLY A 24 17.70 -5.52 6.46
C GLY A 24 16.89 -6.11 7.60
N THR A 25 16.34 -5.28 8.47
CA THR A 25 15.58 -5.73 9.66
C THR A 25 14.08 -5.97 9.39
N HIS A 26 13.61 -5.63 8.21
CA HIS A 26 12.20 -5.77 7.83
C HIS A 26 12.06 -6.44 6.47
N VAL A 27 10.91 -7.05 6.26
CA VAL A 27 10.51 -7.58 4.96
C VAL A 27 9.17 -6.94 4.59
N LEU A 28 9.12 -6.33 3.41
CA LEU A 28 7.85 -5.87 2.84
C LEU A 28 7.22 -7.04 2.08
N ILE A 29 6.02 -7.40 2.48
CA ILE A 29 5.22 -8.45 1.83
C ILE A 29 4.10 -7.75 1.08
N TYR A 30 4.06 -7.92 -0.24
CA TYR A 30 3.21 -7.12 -1.13
C TYR A 30 2.44 -8.02 -2.10
N ASN A 31 1.14 -7.75 -2.25
CA ASN A 31 0.25 -8.55 -3.11
C ASN A 31 -0.21 -7.85 -4.37
N GLY A 32 0.40 -6.73 -4.73
CA GLY A 32 -0.01 -5.94 -5.90
C GLY A 32 -1.01 -4.82 -5.58
N THR A 33 -1.69 -4.87 -4.46
CA THR A 33 -2.63 -3.85 -4.00
C THR A 33 -2.16 -3.15 -2.74
N TYR A 34 -1.70 -3.91 -1.77
CA TYR A 34 -1.14 -3.38 -0.54
C TYR A 34 0.00 -4.28 -0.05
N GLY A 35 0.78 -3.77 0.88
CA GLY A 35 1.85 -4.52 1.50
C GLY A 35 2.01 -4.15 2.96
N VAL A 36 2.67 -5.02 3.71
CA VAL A 36 2.97 -4.80 5.12
C VAL A 36 4.45 -4.95 5.38
N TYR A 37 4.98 -4.14 6.29
CA TYR A 37 6.35 -4.24 6.76
C TYR A 37 6.39 -5.17 7.96
N VAL A 38 7.06 -6.31 7.82
CA VAL A 38 7.15 -7.32 8.87
C VAL A 38 8.56 -7.29 9.45
N PRO A 39 8.71 -6.98 10.74
CA PRO A 39 10.02 -7.08 11.38
C PRO A 39 10.54 -8.52 11.35
N GLU A 40 11.84 -8.67 11.23
CA GLU A 40 12.48 -9.98 11.15
C GLU A 40 12.15 -10.88 12.36
N GLU A 41 11.99 -10.29 13.54
CA GLU A 41 11.69 -11.02 14.78
C GLU A 41 10.36 -11.76 14.74
N ILE A 42 9.40 -11.30 13.94
CA ILE A 42 8.08 -11.93 13.82
C ILE A 42 7.83 -12.54 12.46
N LEU A 43 8.87 -12.62 11.63
CA LEU A 43 8.76 -13.18 10.28
C LEU A 43 8.55 -14.71 10.36
N MET A 44 7.43 -15.19 9.82
CA MET A 44 7.06 -16.61 9.81
C MET A 44 7.34 -17.27 8.46
N LEU A 45 7.31 -16.51 7.37
CA LEU A 45 7.51 -17.06 6.03
C LEU A 45 8.99 -17.14 5.66
N ASN A 46 9.31 -17.98 4.67
CA ASN A 46 10.65 -18.08 4.13
C ASN A 46 10.77 -17.19 2.89
N PRO A 47 11.55 -16.08 2.96
CA PRO A 47 11.66 -15.14 1.84
C PRO A 47 12.13 -15.77 0.52
N LYS A 48 12.86 -16.87 0.58
CA LYS A 48 13.37 -17.54 -0.63
C LYS A 48 12.28 -18.14 -1.52
N ARG A 49 11.06 -18.30 -0.98
CA ARG A 49 9.94 -18.87 -1.73
C ARG A 49 9.10 -17.84 -2.47
N TYR A 50 9.47 -16.58 -2.41
CA TYR A 50 8.70 -15.48 -2.97
C TYR A 50 9.48 -14.74 -4.04
N GLU A 51 8.74 -14.19 -5.00
CA GLU A 51 9.32 -13.33 -6.01
C GLU A 51 9.90 -12.07 -5.36
N LYS A 52 11.11 -11.70 -5.76
CA LYS A 52 11.74 -10.46 -5.31
C LYS A 52 11.24 -9.31 -6.17
N ASN A 53 10.79 -8.23 -5.53
CA ASN A 53 10.38 -7.01 -6.21
C ASN A 53 11.30 -5.86 -5.81
N GLU A 54 12.27 -5.58 -6.68
CA GLU A 54 13.28 -4.55 -6.43
C GLU A 54 12.73 -3.13 -6.54
N ASP A 55 11.63 -2.92 -7.24
CA ASP A 55 11.00 -1.60 -7.33
C ASP A 55 10.53 -1.11 -5.97
N LEU A 56 10.14 -2.05 -5.10
CA LEU A 56 9.78 -1.74 -3.73
C LEU A 56 10.97 -1.39 -2.85
N ALA A 57 12.19 -1.71 -3.29
CA ALA A 57 13.41 -1.40 -2.53
C ALA A 57 13.64 0.10 -2.36
N LYS A 58 13.07 0.91 -3.25
CA LYS A 58 13.13 2.38 -3.18
C LYS A 58 12.27 2.93 -2.06
N LEU A 59 11.41 2.10 -1.49
CA LEU A 59 10.50 2.46 -0.43
C LEU A 59 10.97 1.88 0.90
N ASN A 60 11.97 2.53 1.48
CA ASN A 60 12.42 2.21 2.83
C ASN A 60 11.34 2.65 3.82
N PRO A 61 10.93 1.83 4.80
CA PRO A 61 9.90 2.21 5.77
C PRO A 61 10.18 3.54 6.48
N TYR A 62 11.44 3.80 6.82
CA TYR A 62 11.83 5.03 7.52
C TYR A 62 11.83 6.22 6.57
N ASP A 63 12.41 6.07 5.39
CA ASP A 63 12.45 7.13 4.39
C ASP A 63 11.04 7.48 3.91
N ALA A 64 10.20 6.48 3.73
CA ALA A 64 8.81 6.69 3.34
C ALA A 64 8.05 7.53 4.37
N VAL A 65 8.27 7.30 5.66
CA VAL A 65 7.63 8.10 6.71
C VAL A 65 8.15 9.53 6.70
N ASP A 66 9.46 9.72 6.56
CA ASP A 66 10.07 11.05 6.57
C ASP A 66 9.62 11.91 5.38
N GLU A 67 9.41 11.30 4.23
CA GLU A 67 8.95 11.99 3.02
C GLU A 67 7.44 12.06 2.90
N THR A 68 6.71 11.42 3.82
CA THR A 68 5.27 11.28 3.74
C THR A 68 4.57 12.57 4.14
N ARG A 69 3.65 13.00 3.30
CA ARG A 69 2.75 14.12 3.58
C ARG A 69 1.48 13.59 4.20
N SER A 70 1.03 14.24 5.26
CA SER A 70 -0.21 13.89 5.96
C SER A 70 -1.40 13.86 5.00
N ALA A 71 -2.26 12.86 5.16
CA ALA A 71 -3.41 12.67 4.29
C ALA A 71 -4.65 12.26 5.07
N THR A 72 -5.81 12.62 4.54
CA THR A 72 -7.11 12.30 5.11
C THR A 72 -7.90 11.44 4.12
N ILE A 73 -8.56 10.42 4.63
CA ILE A 73 -9.44 9.59 3.81
C ILE A 73 -10.81 10.24 3.68
N ILE A 74 -11.22 10.48 2.44
CA ILE A 74 -12.57 10.95 2.10
C ILE A 74 -13.31 9.76 1.49
N LYS A 75 -14.44 9.40 2.07
CA LYS A 75 -15.22 8.28 1.57
C LYS A 75 -16.02 8.67 0.34
N GLU A 76 -15.53 8.33 -0.81
CA GLU A 76 -16.23 8.39 -2.09
C GLU A 76 -16.19 7.00 -2.71
N SER A 77 -17.15 6.68 -3.54
CA SER A 77 -17.18 5.37 -4.21
C SER A 77 -17.26 5.54 -5.71
N ILE A 78 -16.41 4.83 -6.41
CA ILE A 78 -16.44 4.73 -7.87
C ILE A 78 -16.40 3.25 -8.23
N THR A 79 -17.33 2.82 -9.09
CA THR A 79 -17.31 1.49 -9.65
C THR A 79 -16.42 1.50 -10.89
N PHE A 80 -15.48 0.59 -10.94
CA PHE A 80 -14.51 0.51 -12.00
C PHE A 80 -14.26 -0.95 -12.34
N SER A 81 -14.64 -1.37 -13.54
CA SER A 81 -14.53 -2.77 -13.99
C SER A 81 -15.12 -3.79 -13.00
N GLY A 82 -16.24 -3.45 -12.36
CA GLY A 82 -16.91 -4.31 -11.38
C GLY A 82 -16.29 -4.26 -9.98
N GLU A 83 -15.21 -3.54 -9.80
CA GLU A 83 -14.57 -3.33 -8.51
C GLU A 83 -14.89 -1.94 -7.97
N ILE A 84 -14.84 -1.80 -6.66
CA ILE A 84 -15.12 -0.52 -6.02
C ILE A 84 -13.82 0.12 -5.56
N ALA A 85 -13.43 1.19 -6.24
CA ALA A 85 -12.45 2.11 -5.74
C ALA A 85 -13.17 3.02 -4.73
N ASN A 86 -12.77 2.95 -3.50
CA ASN A 86 -13.39 3.75 -2.46
C ASN A 86 -12.30 4.45 -1.67
N ALA A 87 -12.59 5.69 -1.45
CA ALA A 87 -11.79 6.63 -0.73
C ALA A 87 -10.78 7.36 -1.59
N VAL A 88 -11.00 8.61 -1.62
CA VAL A 88 -10.03 9.60 -2.03
C VAL A 88 -9.12 9.84 -0.83
N ILE A 89 -7.84 9.81 -1.05
CA ILE A 89 -6.89 10.32 -0.10
C ILE A 89 -6.62 11.78 -0.47
N ASP A 90 -6.99 12.68 0.42
CA ASP A 90 -6.73 14.11 0.27
C ASP A 90 -5.46 14.48 1.02
N PHE A 91 -4.49 15.06 0.32
CA PHE A 91 -3.21 15.50 0.90
C PHE A 91 -2.87 16.92 0.45
N GLY A 92 -3.78 17.83 0.67
CA GLY A 92 -3.68 19.22 0.30
C GLY A 92 -4.53 19.52 -0.93
N ARG A 93 -3.91 20.04 -1.98
CA ARG A 93 -4.61 20.33 -3.24
C ARG A 93 -4.73 19.13 -4.17
N GLU A 94 -4.08 18.04 -3.81
CA GLU A 94 -4.06 16.83 -4.61
C GLU A 94 -4.85 15.72 -3.94
N LYS A 95 -5.35 14.82 -4.75
CA LYS A 95 -6.12 13.65 -4.32
C LYS A 95 -5.65 12.43 -5.07
N THR A 96 -5.73 11.29 -4.43
CA THR A 96 -5.49 10.01 -5.09
C THR A 96 -6.52 8.98 -4.61
N TRP A 97 -6.69 7.92 -5.38
CA TRP A 97 -7.67 6.89 -5.12
C TRP A 97 -7.01 5.61 -4.63
N ILE A 98 -7.66 4.93 -3.72
CA ILE A 98 -7.22 3.62 -3.25
C ILE A 98 -8.42 2.67 -3.12
N TRP A 99 -8.13 1.37 -3.14
CA TRP A 99 -9.17 0.36 -2.95
C TRP A 99 -9.66 0.33 -1.52
N GLN A 100 -10.98 0.32 -1.33
CA GLN A 100 -11.60 0.22 -0.01
C GLN A 100 -11.19 -1.07 0.71
N SER A 101 -11.05 -2.16 -0.02
CA SER A 101 -10.64 -3.44 0.56
C SER A 101 -9.28 -3.35 1.25
N ALA A 102 -8.36 -2.57 0.68
CA ALA A 102 -7.04 -2.35 1.30
C ALA A 102 -7.16 -1.59 2.62
N ILE A 103 -7.97 -0.52 2.65
CA ILE A 103 -8.21 0.24 3.88
C ILE A 103 -8.76 -0.65 4.98
N LYS A 104 -9.73 -1.50 4.64
CA LYS A 104 -10.36 -2.41 5.60
C LYS A 104 -9.37 -3.42 6.18
N LYS A 105 -8.38 -3.84 5.40
CA LYS A 105 -7.36 -4.78 5.87
C LYS A 105 -6.51 -4.20 6.99
N PHE A 106 -6.18 -2.91 6.92
CA PHE A 106 -5.39 -2.26 7.95
C PHE A 106 -6.17 -1.94 9.22
N GLY A 107 -7.50 -1.94 9.17
CA GLY A 107 -8.35 -1.71 10.33
C GLY A 107 -8.44 -0.24 10.73
N LYS A 108 -8.89 -0.03 11.97
CA LYS A 108 -9.11 1.30 12.52
C LYS A 108 -7.85 1.84 13.22
N ARG A 109 -7.88 3.13 13.58
CA ARG A 109 -6.82 3.81 14.33
C ARG A 109 -5.49 3.84 13.58
N ARG A 110 -5.55 4.08 12.29
CA ARG A 110 -4.36 4.25 11.45
C ARG A 110 -4.23 5.69 11.00
N MET A 111 -3.01 6.12 10.86
CA MET A 111 -2.69 7.38 10.21
C MET A 111 -2.31 7.08 8.75
N TYR A 112 -2.60 8.01 7.88
CA TYR A 112 -2.31 7.85 6.47
C TYR A 112 -1.48 9.02 5.96
N GLY A 113 -0.59 8.72 5.05
CA GLY A 113 0.19 9.72 4.36
C GLY A 113 0.42 9.30 2.92
N VAL A 114 0.87 10.23 2.10
CA VAL A 114 1.16 9.98 0.69
C VAL A 114 2.63 10.28 0.46
N ALA A 115 3.32 9.36 -0.18
CA ALA A 115 4.71 9.51 -0.59
C ALA A 115 4.83 9.36 -2.10
N ASP A 116 5.77 10.08 -2.70
CA ASP A 116 6.09 9.96 -4.11
C ASP A 116 7.24 8.96 -4.26
N VAL A 117 7.08 8.03 -5.20
CA VAL A 117 8.09 7.03 -5.52
C VAL A 117 8.36 7.05 -7.02
N HIS A 118 9.59 6.74 -7.38
CA HIS A 118 9.98 6.62 -8.80
C HIS A 118 10.10 5.16 -9.15
N VAL A 119 9.26 4.71 -10.07
CA VAL A 119 9.27 3.33 -10.58
C VAL A 119 9.42 3.41 -12.09
N GLU A 120 10.45 2.77 -12.62
CA GLU A 120 10.73 2.76 -14.06
C GLU A 120 10.80 4.15 -14.69
N GLY A 121 11.33 5.13 -13.93
CA GLY A 121 11.45 6.51 -14.40
C GLY A 121 10.18 7.34 -14.28
N GLU A 122 9.08 6.74 -13.86
CA GLU A 122 7.82 7.46 -13.63
C GLU A 122 7.62 7.75 -12.16
N GLU A 123 7.11 8.94 -11.86
CA GLU A 123 6.71 9.30 -10.52
C GLU A 123 5.32 8.73 -10.22
N LYS A 124 5.22 7.96 -9.16
CA LYS A 124 3.96 7.39 -8.69
C LYS A 124 3.74 7.75 -7.23
N LYS A 125 2.48 7.82 -6.84
CA LYS A 125 2.12 8.05 -5.45
C LYS A 125 1.75 6.74 -4.79
N ILE A 126 2.14 6.59 -3.53
CA ILE A 126 1.68 5.48 -2.70
C ILE A 126 1.12 6.03 -1.40
N VAL A 127 0.23 5.30 -0.79
CA VAL A 127 -0.27 5.62 0.54
C VAL A 127 0.55 4.82 1.56
N VAL A 128 1.12 5.53 2.52
CA VAL A 128 1.82 4.92 3.65
C VAL A 128 0.85 4.81 4.81
N VAL A 129 0.70 3.62 5.34
CA VAL A 129 -0.16 3.38 6.51
C VAL A 129 0.73 3.34 7.75
N MET A 130 0.36 4.13 8.75
CA MET A 130 1.14 4.29 9.97
C MET A 130 0.27 3.95 11.18
N ASP A 131 0.93 3.52 12.25
CA ASP A 131 0.26 3.38 13.54
C ASP A 131 0.08 4.75 14.21
N ALA A 132 -0.53 4.76 15.39
CA ALA A 132 -0.77 6.00 16.15
C ALA A 132 0.52 6.71 16.58
N GLU A 133 1.64 6.01 16.57
CA GLU A 133 2.96 6.55 16.94
C GLU A 133 3.75 7.06 15.74
N GLY A 134 3.18 6.94 14.54
CA GLY A 134 3.81 7.39 13.31
C GLY A 134 4.75 6.37 12.66
N ASN A 135 4.78 5.14 13.13
CA ASN A 135 5.60 4.09 12.52
C ASN A 135 4.90 3.51 11.30
N ALA A 136 5.64 3.35 10.21
CA ALA A 136 5.10 2.73 9.00
C ALA A 136 4.82 1.25 9.24
N ILE A 137 3.59 0.83 8.95
CA ILE A 137 3.18 -0.58 9.06
C ILE A 137 2.86 -1.20 7.71
N GLY A 138 2.64 -0.39 6.69
CA GLY A 138 2.37 -0.88 5.37
C GLY A 138 2.20 0.21 4.34
N ILE A 139 1.89 -0.24 3.13
CA ILE A 139 1.63 0.63 1.98
C ILE A 139 0.38 0.18 1.25
N ILE A 140 -0.26 1.12 0.57
CA ILE A 140 -1.39 0.83 -0.32
C ILE A 140 -1.07 1.45 -1.68
N LYS A 141 -1.23 0.65 -2.73
CA LYS A 141 -1.08 1.12 -4.11
C LYS A 141 -2.17 2.13 -4.43
N THR A 142 -1.80 3.23 -5.05
CA THR A 142 -2.75 4.20 -5.53
C THR A 142 -3.19 3.89 -6.96
N MET A 143 -4.34 4.44 -7.33
CA MET A 143 -4.85 4.39 -8.69
C MET A 143 -4.69 5.76 -9.31
N ALA A 144 -3.44 6.17 -9.54
CA ALA A 144 -3.10 7.50 -10.02
C ALA A 144 -3.76 7.85 -11.35
N ASP A 145 -3.96 6.85 -12.20
CA ASP A 145 -4.54 7.04 -13.52
C ASP A 145 -6.07 6.92 -13.56
N ILE A 146 -6.72 6.80 -12.41
CA ILE A 146 -8.16 6.59 -12.35
C ILE A 146 -8.94 7.75 -12.92
N GLU A 147 -8.42 8.97 -12.85
CA GLU A 147 -9.07 10.15 -13.43
C GLU A 147 -9.17 10.04 -14.96
N ALA A 148 -8.09 9.66 -15.62
CA ALA A 148 -8.09 9.42 -17.05
C ALA A 148 -9.04 8.27 -17.43
N GLN A 149 -8.97 7.18 -16.71
CA GLN A 149 -9.83 6.02 -16.92
C GLN A 149 -11.30 6.35 -16.62
N LYS A 150 -11.55 7.15 -15.61
CA LYS A 150 -12.88 7.62 -15.26
C LYS A 150 -13.50 8.45 -16.39
N ASN A 151 -12.72 9.35 -16.99
CA ASN A 151 -13.19 10.17 -18.10
C ASN A 151 -13.51 9.33 -19.34
N ASP A 152 -12.75 8.27 -19.59
CA ASP A 152 -12.97 7.37 -20.71
C ASP A 152 -14.13 6.38 -20.47
N THR A 153 -14.27 5.91 -19.23
CA THR A 153 -15.20 4.82 -18.89
C THR A 153 -16.51 5.30 -18.26
N TYR A 154 -16.48 6.41 -17.55
CA TYR A 154 -17.61 6.95 -16.82
C TYR A 154 -17.93 8.38 -17.25
N THR A 155 -17.87 8.62 -18.53
CA THR A 155 -18.39 9.87 -19.10
C THR A 155 -19.88 9.94 -18.84
N ILE A 156 -20.23 10.81 -18.05
CA ILE A 156 -21.62 11.06 -17.72
C ILE A 156 -22.14 12.18 -18.61
#